data_15c6b3f78fdc793cccd7733035cb9708
#
_entry.id   15c6b3f78fdc793cccd7733035cb9708
#
_cell.length_a   1.000
_cell.length_b   1.000
_cell.length_c   1.000
_cell.angle_alpha   90.00
_cell.angle_beta   90.00
_cell.angle_gamma   90.00
#
_symmetry.space_group_name_H-M   'P 1'
#
loop_
_entity.id
_entity.type
_entity.pdbx_description
1 polymer ?
#
loop_
_entity_poly.entity_id
_entity_poly.type
_entity_poly.pdbx_seq_one_letter_code
_entity_poly.pdbx_strand_id
1 'polypeptide(L)'
;MSDVSGIEKLTDRAGTGAPDFTNGFNVAGSDSGISGFTHTESATEPSSPSNGDAWLDTDNNIYKVYINGEWKDWLGTTASTGIAWGGDRALVTSNRHDGSNSLSAPQIDYFDMTSSSNAADFGDLSGNNNSNDRATSSTARGIFTRNEGNDMDYVTISTPGNATDFGDLINTDRGMSPASDGTYGVFGGGYGTINSSGGWQNSIFYVTIATAGNATDFGDRTVVGGYGSGAGGTTRGLFFGANNAGTVVNTIDYITIASPGNATDFGDLSALSVYGAAASDATRAVHSVGSPDTGAGNSSNVIDYVTVDTTGNATDFGDLTKAKLEHGACGNGLRVVFCGGEDSSGNKLNEVEYITVQTTGNATDLCDLAYAGESIGCCAGAAS
;
A
#
# COMPACT_ATOMS: atom_id res chain seq x y z
N MET A 1 -17.77 26.55 -25.06
CA MET A 1 -17.36 25.61 -24.03
C MET A 1 -16.00 26.09 -23.53
N SER A 2 -15.97 26.75 -22.41
CA SER A 2 -14.69 27.14 -21.77
C SER A 2 -14.26 25.99 -20.90
N ASP A 3 -13.11 25.44 -21.23
CA ASP A 3 -12.39 24.43 -20.51
C ASP A 3 -12.08 24.92 -19.09
N VAL A 4 -12.45 24.13 -18.07
CA VAL A 4 -12.17 24.41 -16.66
C VAL A 4 -10.81 23.84 -16.26
N SER A 5 -9.95 23.50 -17.23
CA SER A 5 -8.59 23.02 -17.04
C SER A 5 -7.65 24.14 -16.59
N GLY A 6 -7.73 24.55 -15.35
CA GLY A 6 -6.89 25.65 -14.85
C GLY A 6 -6.95 25.92 -13.36
N ILE A 7 -7.69 25.13 -12.60
CA ILE A 7 -7.70 25.28 -11.13
C ILE A 7 -6.71 24.27 -10.54
N GLU A 8 -5.44 24.65 -10.49
CA GLU A 8 -4.39 23.79 -9.96
C GLU A 8 -4.46 23.57 -8.44
N LYS A 9 -5.13 24.43 -7.70
CA LYS A 9 -5.28 24.28 -6.25
C LYS A 9 -6.30 25.24 -5.67
N LEU A 10 -7.28 24.75 -4.92
CA LEU A 10 -8.10 25.52 -4.01
C LEU A 10 -7.50 25.40 -2.60
N THR A 11 -7.06 26.52 -2.05
CA THR A 11 -6.58 26.59 -0.66
C THR A 11 -7.37 27.68 0.07
N ASP A 12 -7.32 27.67 1.39
CA ASP A 12 -7.77 28.81 2.18
C ASP A 12 -7.05 30.11 1.76
N ARG A 13 -7.53 31.25 2.18
CA ARG A 13 -6.95 32.56 1.86
C ARG A 13 -5.49 32.71 2.32
N ALA A 14 -5.04 31.89 3.25
CA ALA A 14 -3.67 31.86 3.78
C ALA A 14 -2.80 30.80 3.09
N GLY A 15 -3.37 29.92 2.25
CA GLY A 15 -2.64 28.84 1.56
C GLY A 15 -2.23 27.67 2.47
N THR A 16 -2.81 27.56 3.64
CA THR A 16 -2.34 26.66 4.72
C THR A 16 -3.34 25.58 5.11
N GLY A 17 -4.54 25.53 4.53
CA GLY A 17 -5.58 24.57 4.91
C GLY A 17 -6.61 24.28 3.84
N ALA A 18 -7.62 23.48 4.22
CA ALA A 18 -8.77 23.21 3.38
C ALA A 18 -9.58 24.50 3.14
N PRO A 19 -10.21 24.67 1.97
CA PRO A 19 -11.02 25.86 1.70
C PRO A 19 -12.18 25.96 2.69
N ASP A 20 -12.36 27.14 3.28
CA ASP A 20 -13.50 27.44 4.15
C ASP A 20 -14.67 27.92 3.29
N PHE A 21 -15.70 27.11 3.17
CA PHE A 21 -16.91 27.40 2.40
C PHE A 21 -18.05 28.01 3.22
N THR A 22 -17.83 28.33 4.50
CA THR A 22 -18.86 28.92 5.37
C THR A 22 -19.47 30.22 4.85
N ASN A 23 -18.82 30.90 3.90
CA ASN A 23 -19.28 32.13 3.27
C ASN A 23 -19.44 32.07 1.74
N GLY A 24 -19.48 30.85 1.17
CA GLY A 24 -19.66 30.65 -0.26
C GLY A 24 -18.37 30.75 -1.09
N PHE A 25 -18.42 30.17 -2.27
CA PHE A 25 -17.34 30.14 -3.25
C PHE A 25 -17.40 31.37 -4.16
N ASN A 26 -16.35 32.15 -4.23
CA ASN A 26 -16.30 33.35 -5.07
C ASN A 26 -15.39 33.13 -6.28
N VAL A 27 -15.94 33.00 -7.48
CA VAL A 27 -15.18 32.99 -8.73
C VAL A 27 -14.83 34.41 -9.11
N ALA A 28 -13.58 34.81 -8.90
CA ALA A 28 -13.12 36.14 -9.31
C ALA A 28 -13.18 36.28 -10.84
N GLY A 29 -14.05 37.17 -11.35
CA GLY A 29 -13.96 37.69 -12.68
C GLY A 29 -15.16 37.64 -13.60
N SER A 30 -16.35 37.25 -13.18
CA SER A 30 -17.55 37.48 -13.99
C SER A 30 -18.78 37.79 -13.16
N ASP A 31 -19.47 38.87 -13.54
CA ASP A 31 -20.78 39.27 -13.01
C ASP A 31 -21.93 38.33 -13.43
N SER A 32 -21.69 37.10 -13.73
CA SER A 32 -22.70 36.13 -14.09
C SER A 32 -23.18 35.35 -12.85
N GLY A 33 -23.92 36.03 -12.01
CA GLY A 33 -25.07 35.55 -11.26
C GLY A 33 -25.07 34.15 -10.65
N ILE A 34 -23.96 33.68 -10.04
CA ILE A 34 -24.03 32.52 -9.18
C ILE A 34 -24.22 33.01 -7.75
N SER A 35 -25.45 33.24 -7.39
CA SER A 35 -25.87 33.60 -6.03
C SER A 35 -26.50 32.39 -5.39
N GLY A 36 -25.89 31.91 -4.27
CA GLY A 36 -26.47 30.91 -3.39
C GLY A 36 -26.07 29.49 -3.70
N PHE A 37 -24.85 29.13 -3.33
CA PHE A 37 -24.50 27.70 -3.18
C PHE A 37 -25.14 27.19 -1.90
N THR A 38 -25.87 26.10 -1.99
CA THR A 38 -26.18 25.30 -0.81
C THR A 38 -25.14 24.21 -0.69
N HIS A 39 -24.52 24.10 0.47
CA HIS A 39 -23.70 22.95 0.86
C HIS A 39 -24.56 22.04 1.71
N THR A 40 -24.64 20.78 1.34
CA THR A 40 -25.37 19.75 2.06
C THR A 40 -24.42 18.62 2.42
N GLU A 41 -24.48 18.16 3.68
CA GLU A 41 -23.79 16.94 4.13
C GLU A 41 -24.84 15.89 4.43
N SER A 42 -24.86 14.81 3.68
CA SER A 42 -25.84 13.73 3.89
C SER A 42 -25.39 12.43 3.19
N ALA A 43 -25.83 11.30 3.72
CA ALA A 43 -25.74 9.99 3.07
C ALA A 43 -26.68 9.85 1.86
N THR A 44 -27.64 10.75 1.70
CA THR A 44 -28.63 10.69 0.62
C THR A 44 -28.46 11.88 -0.31
N GLU A 45 -28.47 11.61 -1.61
CA GLU A 45 -28.39 12.62 -2.65
C GLU A 45 -29.48 13.68 -2.49
N PRO A 46 -29.16 14.98 -2.54
CA PRO A 46 -30.14 16.06 -2.49
C PRO A 46 -31.15 15.98 -3.63
N SER A 47 -32.46 16.05 -3.32
CA SER A 47 -33.54 15.74 -4.25
C SER A 47 -33.92 16.87 -5.22
N SER A 48 -33.41 18.07 -5.05
CA SER A 48 -33.75 19.24 -5.91
C SER A 48 -32.56 20.19 -6.03
N PRO A 49 -31.42 19.72 -6.56
CA PRO A 49 -30.24 20.56 -6.64
C PRO A 49 -30.32 21.58 -7.76
N SER A 50 -29.66 22.71 -7.55
CA SER A 50 -29.43 23.74 -8.56
C SER A 50 -27.99 23.71 -9.05
N ASN A 51 -27.74 24.18 -10.28
CA ASN A 51 -26.36 24.27 -10.79
C ASN A 51 -25.48 25.09 -9.84
N GLY A 52 -24.41 24.47 -9.39
CA GLY A 52 -23.46 25.02 -8.44
C GLY A 52 -23.65 24.54 -6.99
N ASP A 53 -24.73 23.85 -6.67
CA ASP A 53 -24.88 23.26 -5.34
C ASP A 53 -23.77 22.23 -5.08
N ALA A 54 -23.27 22.20 -3.85
CA ALA A 54 -22.27 21.27 -3.40
C ALA A 54 -22.86 20.26 -2.40
N TRP A 55 -22.46 19.02 -2.49
CA TRP A 55 -22.88 17.95 -1.61
C TRP A 55 -21.68 17.11 -1.16
N LEU A 56 -21.50 16.98 0.14
CA LEU A 56 -20.66 15.96 0.71
C LEU A 56 -21.49 14.68 0.88
N ASP A 57 -21.26 13.72 0.04
CA ASP A 57 -21.77 12.36 0.18
C ASP A 57 -21.05 11.69 1.36
N THR A 58 -21.72 11.61 2.50
CA THR A 58 -21.10 11.13 3.74
C THR A 58 -20.90 9.62 3.77
N ASP A 59 -21.59 8.86 2.92
CA ASP A 59 -21.39 7.40 2.80
C ASP A 59 -20.12 7.08 2.01
N ASN A 60 -19.81 7.92 1.01
CA ASN A 60 -18.65 7.70 0.15
C ASN A 60 -17.52 8.70 0.43
N ASN A 61 -17.74 9.68 1.32
CA ASN A 61 -16.82 10.78 1.64
C ASN A 61 -16.35 11.54 0.39
N ILE A 62 -17.26 11.78 -0.55
CA ILE A 62 -16.98 12.43 -1.83
C ILE A 62 -17.71 13.76 -1.90
N TYR A 63 -16.96 14.84 -2.15
CA TYR A 63 -17.55 16.13 -2.52
C TYR A 63 -18.02 16.11 -3.97
N LYS A 64 -19.27 16.51 -4.19
CA LYS A 64 -19.89 16.61 -5.51
C LYS A 64 -20.41 18.01 -5.76
N VAL A 65 -20.45 18.40 -7.02
CA VAL A 65 -21.07 19.65 -7.47
C VAL A 65 -22.10 19.34 -8.54
N TYR A 66 -23.27 19.95 -8.42
CA TYR A 66 -24.32 19.78 -9.42
C TYR A 66 -24.06 20.68 -10.62
N ILE A 67 -23.82 20.07 -11.79
CA ILE A 67 -23.52 20.81 -13.04
C ILE A 67 -24.27 20.17 -14.19
N ASN A 68 -25.03 21.02 -14.91
CA ASN A 68 -25.78 20.61 -16.11
C ASN A 68 -26.72 19.43 -15.91
N GLY A 69 -27.40 19.36 -14.75
CA GLY A 69 -28.38 18.32 -14.47
C GLY A 69 -27.84 17.06 -13.82
N GLU A 70 -26.56 17.02 -13.45
CA GLU A 70 -25.91 15.85 -12.83
C GLU A 70 -24.97 16.26 -11.70
N TRP A 71 -24.87 15.41 -10.68
CA TRP A 71 -23.82 15.50 -9.68
C TRP A 71 -22.51 15.02 -10.27
N LYS A 72 -21.51 15.88 -10.30
CA LYS A 72 -20.14 15.55 -10.71
C LYS A 72 -19.23 15.59 -9.49
N ASP A 73 -18.35 14.64 -9.38
CA ASP A 73 -17.35 14.65 -8.34
C ASP A 73 -16.52 15.92 -8.44
N TRP A 74 -16.36 16.63 -7.33
CA TRP A 74 -15.68 17.96 -7.27
C TRP A 74 -14.22 17.79 -7.53
N LEU A 75 -13.56 17.02 -7.82
CA LEU A 75 -12.21 16.85 -8.32
C LEU A 75 -12.30 15.63 -9.25
N GLY A 76 -12.13 15.82 -10.51
CA GLY A 76 -12.20 14.78 -11.54
C GLY A 76 -11.22 13.62 -11.39
N THR A 77 -10.82 13.33 -10.20
CA THR A 77 -10.27 12.09 -9.71
C THR A 77 -10.88 11.89 -8.35
N THR A 78 -11.38 10.73 -8.03
CA THR A 78 -11.60 10.34 -6.65
C THR A 78 -10.43 10.84 -5.85
N ALA A 79 -10.65 11.93 -5.07
CA ALA A 79 -9.67 12.27 -4.07
C ALA A 79 -9.66 11.06 -3.13
N SER A 80 -8.73 10.16 -3.36
CA SER A 80 -8.30 9.24 -2.33
C SER A 80 -8.19 10.10 -1.10
N THR A 81 -8.98 9.81 -0.07
CA THR A 81 -8.86 10.47 1.22
C THR A 81 -7.44 10.22 1.68
N GLY A 82 -6.54 11.03 1.10
CA GLY A 82 -5.23 11.36 1.62
C GLY A 82 -4.33 10.28 2.11
N ILE A 83 -4.15 9.15 1.40
CA ILE A 83 -2.87 8.50 1.58
C ILE A 83 -1.84 9.22 0.72
N ALA A 84 -0.90 9.88 1.40
CA ALA A 84 0.18 10.62 0.75
C ALA A 84 1.16 9.71 -0.04
N TRP A 85 0.92 8.40 -0.03
CA TRP A 85 1.76 7.38 -0.67
C TRP A 85 0.99 6.50 -1.69
N GLY A 86 -0.30 6.69 -1.89
CA GLY A 86 -1.11 5.93 -2.84
C GLY A 86 -1.07 6.51 -4.25
N GLY A 87 -1.45 5.69 -5.21
CA GLY A 87 -1.65 6.06 -6.61
C GLY A 87 -1.97 4.82 -7.43
N ASP A 88 -2.48 5.00 -8.63
CA ASP A 88 -3.03 3.89 -9.43
C ASP A 88 -1.96 2.98 -10.05
N ARG A 89 -0.69 3.40 -10.08
CA ARG A 89 0.40 2.57 -10.61
C ARG A 89 0.99 1.67 -9.53
N ALA A 90 0.78 0.37 -9.67
CA ALA A 90 1.48 -0.66 -8.90
C ALA A 90 2.83 -0.96 -9.54
N LEU A 91 3.86 -1.14 -8.72
CA LEU A 91 5.16 -1.69 -9.08
C LEU A 91 5.36 -3.00 -8.34
N VAL A 92 5.83 -4.01 -9.05
CA VAL A 92 5.96 -5.37 -8.54
C VAL A 92 7.32 -5.93 -8.91
N THR A 93 8.05 -6.43 -7.90
CA THR A 93 9.23 -7.28 -8.10
C THR A 93 8.91 -8.70 -7.71
N SER A 94 9.50 -9.68 -8.37
CA SER A 94 9.27 -11.09 -8.04
C SER A 94 10.48 -11.96 -8.34
N ASN A 95 10.59 -13.07 -7.63
CA ASN A 95 11.35 -14.21 -8.07
C ASN A 95 10.67 -14.84 -9.28
N ARG A 96 11.18 -14.56 -10.46
CA ARG A 96 10.60 -15.06 -11.71
C ARG A 96 10.82 -16.56 -11.88
N HIS A 97 9.77 -17.26 -12.20
CA HIS A 97 9.83 -18.65 -12.62
C HIS A 97 9.46 -18.75 -14.10
N ASP A 98 10.47 -18.70 -14.96
CA ASP A 98 10.32 -18.93 -16.41
C ASP A 98 10.56 -20.41 -16.81
N GLY A 99 10.60 -21.31 -15.82
CA GLY A 99 10.88 -22.72 -16.03
C GLY A 99 12.37 -23.07 -16.15
N SER A 100 13.25 -22.07 -16.14
CA SER A 100 14.69 -22.23 -15.97
C SER A 100 15.10 -21.57 -14.67
N ASN A 101 15.65 -22.31 -13.73
CA ASN A 101 16.12 -21.83 -12.41
C ASN A 101 17.23 -20.77 -12.48
N SER A 102 17.22 -19.92 -13.49
CA SER A 102 18.24 -18.91 -13.72
C SER A 102 17.61 -17.53 -13.70
N LEU A 103 17.60 -16.93 -12.53
CA LEU A 103 17.22 -15.52 -12.34
C LEU A 103 18.35 -14.65 -12.84
N SER A 104 18.19 -14.09 -14.02
CA SER A 104 19.02 -12.98 -14.49
C SER A 104 18.25 -11.69 -14.31
N ALA A 105 18.75 -10.83 -13.45
CA ALA A 105 18.25 -9.49 -13.12
C ALA A 105 16.79 -9.43 -12.59
N PRO A 106 16.58 -8.79 -11.45
CA PRO A 106 15.27 -8.59 -10.86
C PRO A 106 14.52 -7.51 -11.64
N GLN A 107 13.57 -7.94 -12.45
CA GLN A 107 12.70 -7.05 -13.20
C GLN A 107 11.67 -6.42 -12.28
N ILE A 108 11.38 -5.16 -12.50
CA ILE A 108 10.24 -4.45 -11.96
C ILE A 108 9.17 -4.42 -13.04
N ASP A 109 8.01 -4.98 -12.76
CA ASP A 109 6.83 -4.86 -13.60
C ASP A 109 5.90 -3.76 -13.04
N TYR A 110 5.06 -3.18 -13.90
CA TYR A 110 4.03 -2.24 -13.48
C TYR A 110 2.70 -2.48 -14.17
N PHE A 111 1.62 -2.10 -13.49
CA PHE A 111 0.28 -2.08 -14.05
C PHE A 111 -0.56 -0.98 -13.39
N ASP A 112 -1.70 -0.66 -13.98
CA ASP A 112 -2.69 0.27 -13.43
C ASP A 112 -3.75 -0.53 -12.65
N MET A 113 -3.88 -0.26 -11.34
CA MET A 113 -4.85 -0.95 -10.46
C MET A 113 -6.30 -0.68 -10.80
N THR A 114 -6.60 0.26 -11.68
CA THR A 114 -7.96 0.57 -12.15
C THR A 114 -8.28 -0.06 -13.50
N SER A 115 -7.29 -0.66 -14.15
CA SER A 115 -7.38 -1.28 -15.49
C SER A 115 -7.19 -2.79 -15.41
N SER A 116 -7.84 -3.53 -16.30
CA SER A 116 -7.65 -4.98 -16.49
C SER A 116 -6.51 -5.30 -17.48
N SER A 117 -5.64 -4.35 -17.78
CA SER A 117 -4.49 -4.60 -18.65
C SER A 117 -3.38 -5.31 -17.87
N ASN A 118 -2.79 -6.34 -18.48
CA ASN A 118 -1.69 -7.08 -17.89
C ASN A 118 -0.48 -6.18 -17.63
N ALA A 119 0.35 -6.59 -16.69
CA ALA A 119 1.55 -5.87 -16.31
C ALA A 119 2.54 -5.76 -17.49
N ALA A 120 3.29 -4.66 -17.49
CA ALA A 120 4.34 -4.36 -18.45
C ALA A 120 5.67 -4.13 -17.73
N ASP A 121 6.77 -4.24 -18.47
CA ASP A 121 8.10 -3.99 -17.98
C ASP A 121 8.30 -2.52 -17.61
N PHE A 122 8.76 -2.28 -16.36
CA PHE A 122 9.11 -0.97 -15.85
C PHE A 122 10.61 -0.70 -15.95
N GLY A 123 11.43 -1.71 -15.69
CA GLY A 123 12.89 -1.68 -15.61
C GLY A 123 13.43 -2.70 -14.64
N ASP A 124 14.69 -2.58 -14.25
CA ASP A 124 15.38 -3.54 -13.39
C ASP A 124 15.87 -2.91 -12.10
N LEU A 125 15.95 -3.68 -11.01
CA LEU A 125 16.72 -3.34 -9.82
C LEU A 125 18.22 -3.36 -10.12
N SER A 126 19.06 -2.71 -9.32
CA SER A 126 20.48 -2.52 -9.62
C SER A 126 21.35 -3.77 -9.45
N GLY A 127 20.85 -4.82 -8.79
CA GLY A 127 21.59 -6.06 -8.52
C GLY A 127 20.77 -7.32 -8.67
N ASN A 128 21.38 -8.47 -8.52
CA ASN A 128 20.70 -9.75 -8.53
C ASN A 128 19.78 -9.87 -7.32
N ASN A 129 18.60 -10.41 -7.54
CA ASN A 129 17.63 -10.65 -6.50
C ASN A 129 17.32 -12.15 -6.38
N ASN A 130 17.44 -12.67 -5.19
CA ASN A 130 17.30 -14.12 -4.94
C ASN A 130 16.12 -14.44 -4.00
N SER A 131 15.11 -13.59 -3.91
CA SER A 131 13.90 -13.81 -3.11
C SER A 131 13.68 -12.89 -1.88
N ASN A 132 12.40 -12.72 -1.53
CA ASN A 132 11.93 -11.99 -0.34
C ASN A 132 12.18 -10.48 -0.34
N ASP A 133 12.06 -9.85 -1.51
CA ASP A 133 12.02 -8.39 -1.61
C ASP A 133 10.88 -7.84 -0.79
N ARG A 134 11.13 -6.68 -0.26
CA ARG A 134 10.09 -5.88 0.37
C ARG A 134 10.10 -4.49 -0.23
N ALA A 135 8.94 -3.91 -0.36
CA ALA A 135 8.81 -2.60 -0.96
C ALA A 135 7.98 -1.68 -0.08
N THR A 136 8.33 -0.40 -0.13
CA THR A 136 7.56 0.69 0.47
C THR A 136 7.59 1.88 -0.48
N SER A 137 6.66 2.83 -0.33
CA SER A 137 6.59 3.95 -1.27
C SER A 137 6.03 5.22 -0.65
N SER A 138 6.29 6.32 -1.34
CA SER A 138 5.46 7.52 -1.38
C SER A 138 4.67 7.55 -2.69
N THR A 139 3.87 8.58 -2.90
CA THR A 139 3.19 8.82 -4.18
C THR A 139 4.19 8.87 -5.37
N ALA A 140 5.42 9.34 -5.15
CA ALA A 140 6.39 9.59 -6.22
C ALA A 140 7.50 8.54 -6.33
N ARG A 141 7.85 7.87 -5.25
CA ARG A 141 9.05 7.01 -5.18
C ARG A 141 8.72 5.65 -4.57
N GLY A 142 9.12 4.57 -5.24
CA GLY A 142 9.16 3.22 -4.70
C GLY A 142 10.56 2.87 -4.22
N ILE A 143 10.67 2.25 -3.05
CA ILE A 143 11.92 1.75 -2.47
C ILE A 143 11.79 0.24 -2.32
N PHE A 144 12.81 -0.49 -2.74
CA PHE A 144 12.89 -1.95 -2.69
C PHE A 144 14.10 -2.37 -1.88
N THR A 145 13.91 -3.28 -0.91
CA THR A 145 15.04 -3.93 -0.22
C THR A 145 15.50 -5.14 -1.03
N ARG A 146 16.78 -5.43 -1.00
CA ARG A 146 17.34 -6.63 -1.65
C ARG A 146 17.64 -7.71 -0.64
N ASN A 147 17.37 -8.96 -0.99
CA ASN A 147 17.45 -10.10 -0.08
C ASN A 147 18.88 -10.53 0.34
N GLU A 148 19.86 -10.36 -0.55
CA GLU A 148 21.25 -10.74 -0.26
C GLU A 148 22.11 -9.49 -0.10
N GLY A 149 22.05 -8.90 1.08
CA GLY A 149 22.79 -7.70 1.41
C GLY A 149 22.00 -6.79 2.31
N ASN A 150 22.45 -5.58 2.41
CA ASN A 150 21.76 -4.49 3.10
C ASN A 150 21.31 -3.40 2.12
N ASP A 151 21.49 -3.60 0.84
CA ASP A 151 21.21 -2.58 -0.16
C ASP A 151 19.71 -2.30 -0.33
N MET A 152 19.37 -1.06 -0.56
CA MET A 152 18.05 -0.59 -0.99
C MET A 152 18.17 0.10 -2.35
N ASP A 153 17.23 -0.17 -3.23
CA ASP A 153 17.09 0.50 -4.51
C ASP A 153 15.83 1.36 -4.55
N TYR A 154 15.81 2.40 -5.39
CA TYR A 154 14.60 3.19 -5.63
C TYR A 154 14.35 3.49 -7.09
N VAL A 155 13.07 3.74 -7.39
CA VAL A 155 12.62 4.23 -8.68
C VAL A 155 11.69 5.44 -8.51
N THR A 156 11.60 6.27 -9.54
CA THR A 156 10.54 7.28 -9.68
C THR A 156 9.32 6.63 -10.32
N ILE A 157 8.24 6.45 -9.59
CA ILE A 157 7.07 5.65 -9.99
C ILE A 157 6.43 6.12 -11.30
N SER A 158 6.42 7.43 -11.55
CA SER A 158 5.83 7.98 -12.78
C SER A 158 6.62 7.68 -14.06
N THR A 159 7.89 7.32 -13.96
CA THR A 159 8.79 7.22 -15.11
C THR A 159 9.45 5.84 -15.18
N PRO A 160 9.06 4.96 -16.12
CA PRO A 160 9.72 3.67 -16.30
C PRO A 160 11.23 3.82 -16.52
N GLY A 161 12.00 2.94 -15.93
CA GLY A 161 13.46 2.91 -15.99
C GLY A 161 14.06 2.09 -14.85
N ASN A 162 15.34 1.79 -14.96
CA ASN A 162 16.06 1.00 -13.98
C ASN A 162 16.18 1.74 -12.63
N ALA A 163 16.21 0.97 -11.57
CA ALA A 163 16.38 1.49 -10.22
C ALA A 163 17.79 2.06 -10.01
N THR A 164 17.87 2.92 -9.03
CA THR A 164 19.11 3.56 -8.58
C THR A 164 19.32 3.20 -7.11
N ASP A 165 20.57 3.08 -6.70
CA ASP A 165 20.94 2.89 -5.30
C ASP A 165 20.33 3.96 -4.41
N PHE A 166 19.64 3.52 -3.35
CA PHE A 166 19.03 4.41 -2.35
C PHE A 166 19.94 4.58 -1.13
N GLY A 167 20.69 3.56 -0.76
CA GLY A 167 21.49 3.43 0.44
C GLY A 167 21.29 2.07 1.11
N ASP A 168 21.74 1.93 2.35
CA ASP A 168 21.83 0.64 3.02
C ASP A 168 20.89 0.54 4.23
N LEU A 169 20.33 -0.66 4.45
CA LEU A 169 19.82 -1.09 5.74
C LEU A 169 20.99 -1.18 6.75
N ILE A 170 20.68 -1.12 8.04
CA ILE A 170 21.69 -1.28 9.10
C ILE A 170 22.26 -2.71 9.12
N ASN A 171 21.42 -3.68 8.80
CA ASN A 171 21.74 -5.10 8.82
C ASN A 171 21.39 -5.76 7.48
N THR A 172 21.99 -6.93 7.22
CA THR A 172 21.54 -7.78 6.12
C THR A 172 20.30 -8.54 6.55
N ASP A 173 19.12 -8.02 6.22
CA ASP A 173 17.86 -8.62 6.64
C ASP A 173 16.98 -9.01 5.43
N ARG A 174 16.26 -10.12 5.57
CA ARG A 174 15.27 -10.60 4.63
C ARG A 174 13.93 -10.87 5.32
N GLY A 175 12.85 -10.82 4.57
CA GLY A 175 11.51 -11.09 5.10
C GLY A 175 11.04 -10.06 6.13
N MET A 176 11.48 -8.81 6.02
CA MET A 176 10.98 -7.69 6.82
C MET A 176 9.53 -7.36 6.47
N SER A 177 8.84 -6.71 7.39
CA SER A 177 7.47 -6.21 7.21
C SER A 177 7.52 -4.71 6.91
N PRO A 178 7.19 -4.26 5.68
CA PRO A 178 7.28 -2.86 5.30
C PRO A 178 5.99 -2.10 5.63
N ALA A 179 6.12 -0.83 6.01
CA ALA A 179 4.99 0.11 6.12
C ALA A 179 5.44 1.53 5.75
N SER A 180 4.51 2.43 5.46
CA SER A 180 4.82 3.81 5.11
C SER A 180 3.67 4.76 5.47
N ASP A 181 4.02 6.04 5.74
CA ASP A 181 3.09 7.18 5.76
C ASP A 181 3.28 8.12 4.55
N GLY A 182 4.08 7.68 3.56
CA GLY A 182 4.45 8.46 2.39
C GLY A 182 5.64 9.41 2.59
N THR A 183 6.04 9.64 3.83
CA THR A 183 7.24 10.41 4.20
C THR A 183 8.35 9.47 4.63
N TYR A 184 8.00 8.56 5.52
CA TYR A 184 8.90 7.55 6.07
C TYR A 184 8.51 6.17 5.57
N GLY A 185 9.50 5.40 5.11
CA GLY A 185 9.40 3.97 4.91
C GLY A 185 10.00 3.27 6.12
N VAL A 186 9.26 2.35 6.71
CA VAL A 186 9.71 1.55 7.86
C VAL A 186 9.73 0.07 7.51
N PHE A 187 10.67 -0.67 8.10
CA PHE A 187 10.87 -2.09 7.88
C PHE A 187 11.07 -2.77 9.23
N GLY A 188 10.18 -3.70 9.59
CA GLY A 188 10.18 -4.34 10.92
C GLY A 188 10.44 -5.83 10.90
N GLY A 189 11.24 -6.30 11.86
CA GLY A 189 11.60 -7.71 12.01
C GLY A 189 12.52 -8.22 10.90
N GLY A 190 12.48 -9.51 10.64
CA GLY A 190 13.26 -10.16 9.58
C GLY A 190 14.13 -11.29 10.08
N TYR A 191 14.91 -11.83 9.16
CA TYR A 191 15.99 -12.79 9.45
C TYR A 191 17.27 -12.32 8.79
N GLY A 192 18.28 -12.01 9.58
CA GLY A 192 19.49 -11.43 9.03
C GLY A 192 20.68 -11.53 9.98
N THR A 193 21.75 -10.79 9.64
CA THR A 193 23.00 -10.81 10.37
C THR A 193 23.22 -9.49 11.09
N ILE A 194 23.18 -9.52 12.42
CA ILE A 194 23.62 -8.43 13.29
C ILE A 194 24.98 -8.79 13.87
N ASN A 195 25.97 -7.91 13.71
CA ASN A 195 27.29 -8.09 14.30
C ASN A 195 27.91 -9.47 14.02
N SER A 196 27.77 -9.98 12.81
CA SER A 196 28.29 -11.29 12.37
C SER A 196 27.56 -12.52 12.95
N SER A 197 26.40 -12.36 13.59
CA SER A 197 25.57 -13.46 14.07
C SER A 197 24.22 -13.44 13.36
N GLY A 198 23.92 -14.46 12.55
CA GLY A 198 22.62 -14.64 11.91
C GLY A 198 21.53 -15.00 12.92
N GLY A 199 20.32 -14.47 12.72
CA GLY A 199 19.19 -14.78 13.58
C GLY A 199 17.91 -14.02 13.23
N TRP A 200 16.84 -14.40 13.88
CA TRP A 200 15.55 -13.70 13.81
C TRP A 200 15.64 -12.39 14.57
N GLN A 201 15.04 -11.35 14.00
CA GLN A 201 15.13 -9.98 14.49
C GLN A 201 13.76 -9.44 14.93
N ASN A 202 13.78 -8.45 15.81
CA ASN A 202 12.62 -7.60 16.11
C ASN A 202 12.90 -6.12 15.79
N SER A 203 14.08 -5.79 15.34
CA SER A 203 14.49 -4.42 15.02
C SER A 203 13.58 -3.79 13.98
N ILE A 204 13.29 -2.51 14.12
CA ILE A 204 12.58 -1.70 13.13
C ILE A 204 13.56 -0.64 12.63
N PHE A 205 13.66 -0.51 11.31
CA PHE A 205 14.47 0.50 10.64
C PHE A 205 13.58 1.45 9.86
N TYR A 206 14.05 2.68 9.64
CA TYR A 206 13.32 3.63 8.81
C TYR A 206 14.23 4.44 7.90
N VAL A 207 13.63 4.96 6.84
CA VAL A 207 14.24 5.88 5.88
C VAL A 207 13.29 7.03 5.58
N THR A 208 13.83 8.18 5.19
CA THR A 208 13.04 9.27 4.59
C THR A 208 12.93 9.02 3.09
N ILE A 209 11.75 8.66 2.58
CA ILE A 209 11.55 8.19 1.20
C ILE A 209 12.03 9.20 0.15
N ALA A 210 11.84 10.49 0.39
CA ALA A 210 12.23 11.54 -0.57
C ALA A 210 13.74 11.74 -0.72
N THR A 211 14.56 11.24 0.20
CA THR A 211 16.01 11.49 0.24
C THR A 211 16.77 10.19 0.34
N ALA A 212 17.58 9.87 -0.67
CA ALA A 212 18.45 8.69 -0.64
C ALA A 212 19.45 8.77 0.53
N GLY A 213 19.66 7.65 1.20
CA GLY A 213 20.53 7.54 2.37
C GLY A 213 20.27 6.27 3.15
N ASN A 214 21.17 5.95 4.05
CA ASN A 214 21.10 4.73 4.85
C ASN A 214 19.95 4.76 5.86
N ALA A 215 19.42 3.59 6.17
CA ALA A 215 18.39 3.43 7.19
C ALA A 215 18.92 3.79 8.59
N THR A 216 18.00 4.21 9.42
CA THR A 216 18.25 4.55 10.84
C THR A 216 17.41 3.61 11.71
N ASP A 217 17.94 3.31 12.89
CA ASP A 217 17.20 2.57 13.91
C ASP A 217 15.96 3.34 14.34
N PHE A 218 14.83 2.61 14.37
CA PHE A 218 13.53 3.17 14.81
C PHE A 218 13.16 2.68 16.20
N GLY A 219 13.46 1.42 16.52
CA GLY A 219 13.07 0.70 17.73
C GLY A 219 12.85 -0.78 17.45
N ASP A 220 12.03 -1.44 18.26
CA ASP A 220 11.80 -2.89 18.18
C ASP A 220 10.30 -3.24 18.09
N ARG A 221 9.98 -4.31 17.36
CA ARG A 221 8.68 -5.00 17.41
C ARG A 221 8.49 -5.68 18.77
N THR A 222 7.25 -5.97 19.14
CA THR A 222 6.94 -6.77 20.35
C THR A 222 7.32 -8.23 20.18
N VAL A 223 7.41 -8.73 18.93
CA VAL A 223 7.77 -10.12 18.60
C VAL A 223 9.07 -10.18 17.79
N VAL A 224 9.89 -11.18 18.11
CA VAL A 224 11.06 -11.54 17.30
C VAL A 224 10.58 -12.44 16.15
N GLY A 225 10.94 -12.12 14.91
CA GLY A 225 10.60 -12.93 13.75
C GLY A 225 10.56 -12.17 12.44
N GLY A 226 10.38 -12.89 11.36
CA GLY A 226 10.31 -12.33 10.01
C GLY A 226 9.21 -12.98 9.18
N TYR A 227 9.18 -12.62 7.88
CA TYR A 227 8.21 -13.10 6.89
C TYR A 227 6.74 -12.76 7.23
N GLY A 228 6.54 -11.77 8.10
CA GLY A 228 5.27 -11.10 8.27
C GLY A 228 5.01 -10.11 7.13
N SER A 229 3.96 -9.33 7.27
CA SER A 229 3.63 -8.23 6.36
C SER A 229 3.44 -6.93 7.13
N GLY A 230 3.30 -5.82 6.41
CA GLY A 230 3.05 -4.53 7.04
C GLY A 230 2.17 -3.64 6.18
N ALA A 231 1.51 -2.70 6.83
CA ALA A 231 0.70 -1.68 6.19
C ALA A 231 0.82 -0.36 6.95
N GLY A 232 0.77 0.76 6.23
CA GLY A 232 0.84 2.08 6.83
C GLY A 232 -0.50 2.80 6.82
N GLY A 233 -0.72 3.65 7.80
CA GLY A 233 -1.77 4.66 7.83
C GLY A 233 -1.17 6.07 7.87
N THR A 234 -1.96 7.09 8.08
CA THR A 234 -1.47 8.48 8.16
C THR A 234 -0.56 8.71 9.37
N THR A 235 -0.73 7.93 10.43
CA THR A 235 -0.01 8.10 11.72
C THR A 235 0.65 6.81 12.19
N ARG A 236 0.10 5.65 11.85
CA ARG A 236 0.52 4.35 12.33
C ARG A 236 1.08 3.46 11.23
N GLY A 237 2.14 2.74 11.53
CA GLY A 237 2.57 1.56 10.80
C GLY A 237 2.18 0.31 11.59
N LEU A 238 1.58 -0.67 10.92
CA LEU A 238 1.16 -1.94 11.49
C LEU A 238 2.03 -3.06 10.91
N PHE A 239 2.33 -4.04 11.75
CA PHE A 239 3.06 -5.25 11.37
C PHE A 239 2.23 -6.47 11.75
N PHE A 240 2.02 -7.37 10.81
CA PHE A 240 1.12 -8.52 10.93
C PHE A 240 1.89 -9.83 10.91
N GLY A 241 1.67 -10.66 11.92
CA GLY A 241 2.25 -11.98 12.01
C GLY A 241 3.78 -11.98 12.04
N ALA A 242 4.36 -13.14 12.16
CA ALA A 242 5.78 -13.42 12.00
C ALA A 242 6.06 -14.92 12.14
N ASN A 243 7.22 -15.36 11.67
CA ASN A 243 7.81 -16.66 11.98
C ASN A 243 9.12 -16.48 12.75
N ASN A 244 9.26 -17.17 13.86
CA ASN A 244 10.48 -17.29 14.63
C ASN A 244 10.86 -18.78 14.73
N ALA A 245 11.80 -19.23 13.89
CA ALA A 245 12.33 -20.58 13.88
C ALA A 245 11.24 -21.69 13.86
N GLY A 246 10.18 -21.48 13.06
CA GLY A 246 9.06 -22.42 12.93
C GLY A 246 7.88 -22.12 13.87
N THR A 247 8.01 -21.16 14.77
CA THR A 247 6.89 -20.67 15.58
C THR A 247 6.24 -19.50 14.86
N VAL A 248 5.04 -19.71 14.34
CA VAL A 248 4.25 -18.68 13.68
C VAL A 248 3.32 -18.03 14.70
N VAL A 249 3.16 -16.70 14.61
CA VAL A 249 2.31 -15.90 15.50
C VAL A 249 1.22 -15.17 14.73
N ASN A 250 0.15 -14.79 15.42
CA ASN A 250 -0.95 -13.97 14.88
C ASN A 250 -0.93 -12.52 15.39
N THR A 251 0.13 -12.13 16.09
CA THR A 251 0.26 -10.79 16.70
C THR A 251 0.23 -9.69 15.65
N ILE A 252 -0.50 -8.63 15.93
CA ILE A 252 -0.45 -7.36 15.21
C ILE A 252 0.24 -6.34 16.13
N ASP A 253 1.35 -5.77 15.67
CA ASP A 253 2.05 -4.67 16.36
C ASP A 253 1.77 -3.36 15.65
N TYR A 254 1.90 -2.23 16.34
CA TYR A 254 1.91 -0.93 15.70
C TYR A 254 2.96 0.02 16.24
N ILE A 255 3.34 0.98 15.41
CA ILE A 255 4.20 2.13 15.74
C ILE A 255 3.49 3.42 15.35
N THR A 256 3.93 4.54 15.94
CA THR A 256 3.63 5.88 15.41
C THR A 256 4.78 6.28 14.47
N ILE A 257 4.55 6.26 13.15
CA ILE A 257 5.62 6.34 12.13
C ILE A 257 6.49 7.60 12.28
N ALA A 258 5.90 8.74 12.63
CA ALA A 258 6.65 10.00 12.79
C ALA A 258 7.47 10.09 14.10
N SER A 259 7.43 9.05 14.94
CA SER A 259 8.04 9.11 16.29
C SER A 259 8.79 7.82 16.61
N PRO A 260 10.10 7.76 16.39
CA PRO A 260 10.89 6.57 16.69
C PRO A 260 10.69 6.05 18.12
N GLY A 261 10.57 4.75 18.25
CA GLY A 261 10.33 4.04 19.50
C GLY A 261 9.84 2.62 19.24
N ASN A 262 9.74 1.82 20.30
CA ASN A 262 9.31 0.44 20.21
C ASN A 262 7.82 0.34 19.84
N ALA A 263 7.48 -0.72 19.12
CA ALA A 263 6.11 -1.06 18.80
C ALA A 263 5.31 -1.42 20.06
N THR A 264 4.01 -1.26 19.94
CA THR A 264 3.02 -1.63 20.95
C THR A 264 2.09 -2.67 20.38
N ASP A 265 1.62 -3.57 21.20
CA ASP A 265 0.60 -4.55 20.81
C ASP A 265 -0.68 -3.85 20.34
N PHE A 266 -1.17 -4.28 19.18
CA PHE A 266 -2.42 -3.77 18.58
C PHE A 266 -3.57 -4.72 18.80
N GLY A 267 -3.33 -6.03 18.75
CA GLY A 267 -4.29 -7.10 18.80
C GLY A 267 -3.82 -8.31 17.99
N ASP A 268 -4.73 -9.19 17.60
CA ASP A 268 -4.43 -10.44 16.93
C ASP A 268 -5.15 -10.57 15.58
N LEU A 269 -4.53 -11.23 14.62
CA LEU A 269 -5.15 -11.78 13.41
C LEU A 269 -6.12 -12.91 13.77
N SER A 270 -7.04 -13.24 12.87
CA SER A 270 -7.96 -14.36 13.03
C SER A 270 -7.27 -15.72 13.05
N ALA A 271 -6.07 -15.83 12.47
CA ALA A 271 -5.26 -17.03 12.41
C ALA A 271 -3.76 -16.72 12.51
N LEU A 272 -2.95 -17.73 12.81
CA LEU A 272 -1.50 -17.64 12.68
C LEU A 272 -1.13 -17.27 11.25
N SER A 273 -0.13 -16.39 11.06
CA SER A 273 0.19 -15.85 9.74
C SER A 273 1.67 -15.65 9.50
N VAL A 274 2.12 -16.23 8.38
CA VAL A 274 3.45 -16.01 7.78
C VAL A 274 3.32 -16.02 6.25
N TYR A 275 4.22 -15.33 5.56
CA TYR A 275 4.21 -15.20 4.10
C TYR A 275 2.94 -14.59 3.50
N GLY A 276 2.17 -13.88 4.31
CA GLY A 276 1.04 -13.09 3.87
C GLY A 276 1.45 -11.72 3.32
N ALA A 277 0.47 -10.97 2.87
CA ALA A 277 0.67 -9.61 2.38
C ALA A 277 -0.38 -8.65 2.94
N ALA A 278 0.00 -7.39 3.12
CA ALA A 278 -0.90 -6.37 3.66
C ALA A 278 -0.74 -5.06 2.90
N ALA A 279 -1.85 -4.32 2.83
CA ALA A 279 -1.88 -2.93 2.39
C ALA A 279 -3.06 -2.22 3.05
N SER A 280 -3.16 -0.92 2.87
CA SER A 280 -4.18 -0.11 3.54
C SER A 280 -4.66 1.05 2.66
N ASP A 281 -5.82 1.61 3.05
CA ASP A 281 -6.15 3.00 2.82
C ASP A 281 -5.77 3.82 4.08
N ALA A 282 -6.23 5.04 4.23
CA ALA A 282 -5.89 5.84 5.42
C ALA A 282 -6.50 5.29 6.72
N THR A 283 -7.55 4.48 6.65
CA THR A 283 -8.39 4.10 7.80
C THR A 283 -8.43 2.60 8.07
N ARG A 284 -8.34 1.78 7.03
CA ARG A 284 -8.43 0.33 7.11
C ARG A 284 -7.19 -0.33 6.53
N ALA A 285 -6.58 -1.22 7.30
CA ALA A 285 -5.55 -2.11 6.82
C ALA A 285 -6.14 -3.50 6.60
N VAL A 286 -5.84 -4.09 5.46
CA VAL A 286 -6.21 -5.46 5.10
C VAL A 286 -4.98 -6.34 5.02
N HIS A 287 -5.12 -7.58 5.42
CA HIS A 287 -4.05 -8.56 5.46
C HIS A 287 -4.54 -9.91 4.95
N SER A 288 -3.87 -10.49 3.99
CA SER A 288 -4.08 -11.89 3.59
C SER A 288 -3.18 -12.80 4.41
N VAL A 289 -3.74 -13.83 5.00
CA VAL A 289 -3.08 -14.66 6.03
C VAL A 289 -1.83 -15.37 5.54
N GLY A 290 -1.74 -15.71 4.24
CA GLY A 290 -0.62 -16.51 3.72
C GLY A 290 -0.69 -17.96 4.21
N SER A 291 0.09 -18.32 5.24
CA SER A 291 0.05 -19.66 5.83
C SER A 291 0.01 -19.61 7.36
N PRO A 292 -0.69 -20.54 8.03
CA PRO A 292 -0.63 -20.70 9.48
C PRO A 292 0.66 -21.41 9.95
N ASP A 293 1.46 -21.93 9.05
CA ASP A 293 2.76 -22.55 9.28
C ASP A 293 3.73 -22.18 8.15
N THR A 294 4.92 -22.77 8.12
CA THR A 294 5.96 -22.46 7.13
C THR A 294 5.84 -23.27 5.84
N GLY A 295 4.74 -24.01 5.62
CA GLY A 295 4.56 -24.91 4.49
C GLY A 295 3.51 -24.41 3.49
N ALA A 296 3.80 -24.51 2.20
CA ALA A 296 2.87 -24.15 1.13
C ALA A 296 1.55 -24.95 1.17
N GLY A 297 1.61 -26.23 1.59
CA GLY A 297 0.44 -27.10 1.64
C GLY A 297 -0.70 -26.65 2.55
N ASN A 298 -0.44 -25.73 3.45
CA ASN A 298 -1.41 -25.14 4.38
C ASN A 298 -1.72 -23.66 4.09
N SER A 299 -1.42 -23.19 2.88
CA SER A 299 -1.75 -21.80 2.48
C SER A 299 -3.23 -21.49 2.65
N SER A 300 -3.52 -20.23 2.98
CA SER A 300 -4.86 -19.71 3.27
C SER A 300 -5.30 -18.73 2.17
N ASN A 301 -6.62 -18.60 2.00
CA ASN A 301 -7.22 -17.55 1.17
C ASN A 301 -7.89 -16.44 2.02
N VAL A 302 -7.87 -16.55 3.34
CA VAL A 302 -8.52 -15.61 4.25
C VAL A 302 -7.88 -14.23 4.15
N ILE A 303 -8.73 -13.20 4.08
CA ILE A 303 -8.35 -11.80 4.21
C ILE A 303 -8.96 -11.27 5.51
N ASP A 304 -8.11 -10.74 6.38
CA ASP A 304 -8.51 -10.04 7.61
C ASP A 304 -8.40 -8.53 7.42
N TYR A 305 -9.10 -7.75 8.25
CA TYR A 305 -8.91 -6.31 8.33
C TYR A 305 -8.94 -5.76 9.75
N VAL A 306 -8.31 -4.61 9.93
CA VAL A 306 -8.37 -3.79 11.15
C VAL A 306 -8.60 -2.32 10.80
N THR A 307 -9.19 -1.57 11.75
CA THR A 307 -9.22 -0.10 11.67
C THR A 307 -7.91 0.45 12.22
N VAL A 308 -7.11 1.14 11.39
CA VAL A 308 -5.71 1.52 11.69
C VAL A 308 -5.56 2.27 13.00
N ASP A 309 -6.45 3.20 13.30
CA ASP A 309 -6.34 4.06 14.49
C ASP A 309 -6.99 3.48 15.76
N THR A 310 -7.60 2.29 15.67
CA THR A 310 -8.29 1.66 16.80
C THR A 310 -7.74 0.28 17.07
N THR A 311 -7.04 0.10 18.21
CA THR A 311 -6.49 -1.20 18.60
C THR A 311 -7.60 -2.23 18.84
N GLY A 312 -7.35 -3.46 18.44
CA GLY A 312 -8.27 -4.58 18.57
C GLY A 312 -7.93 -5.71 17.60
N ASN A 313 -8.57 -6.83 17.76
CA ASN A 313 -8.35 -7.99 16.92
C ASN A 313 -8.91 -7.76 15.50
N ALA A 314 -8.29 -8.41 14.54
CA ALA A 314 -8.75 -8.38 13.17
C ALA A 314 -10.12 -9.06 13.00
N THR A 315 -10.83 -8.61 11.99
CA THR A 315 -12.14 -9.14 11.59
C THR A 315 -12.01 -9.70 10.17
N ASP A 316 -12.76 -10.76 9.89
CA ASP A 316 -12.83 -11.33 8.54
C ASP A 316 -13.32 -10.28 7.52
N PHE A 317 -12.59 -10.16 6.43
CA PHE A 317 -12.93 -9.30 5.31
C PHE A 317 -13.60 -10.07 4.17
N GLY A 318 -13.14 -11.29 3.93
CA GLY A 318 -13.49 -12.16 2.82
C GLY A 318 -12.29 -12.99 2.38
N ASP A 319 -12.31 -13.49 1.15
CA ASP A 319 -11.32 -14.45 0.66
C ASP A 319 -10.63 -13.99 -0.62
N LEU A 320 -9.36 -14.36 -0.78
CA LEU A 320 -8.69 -14.41 -2.08
C LEU A 320 -9.36 -15.45 -2.98
N THR A 321 -9.17 -15.33 -4.29
CA THR A 321 -9.70 -16.30 -5.26
C THR A 321 -9.08 -17.69 -5.11
N LYS A 322 -7.84 -17.74 -4.58
CA LYS A 322 -7.09 -18.97 -4.28
C LYS A 322 -6.31 -18.83 -2.98
N ALA A 323 -6.13 -19.94 -2.26
CA ALA A 323 -5.18 -20.04 -1.18
C ALA A 323 -3.75 -19.91 -1.71
N LYS A 324 -2.97 -18.97 -1.17
CA LYS A 324 -1.60 -18.69 -1.61
C LYS A 324 -0.76 -18.05 -0.51
N LEU A 325 0.55 -18.11 -0.68
CA LEU A 325 1.54 -17.49 0.19
C LEU A 325 2.64 -16.81 -0.64
N GLU A 326 3.52 -16.04 0.01
CA GLU A 326 4.63 -15.31 -0.62
C GLU A 326 4.20 -14.35 -1.75
N HIS A 327 2.95 -13.92 -1.73
CA HIS A 327 2.43 -12.91 -2.63
C HIS A 327 2.71 -11.50 -2.10
N GLY A 328 2.63 -10.50 -2.98
CA GLY A 328 2.74 -9.09 -2.62
C GLY A 328 1.39 -8.40 -2.52
N ALA A 329 1.33 -7.27 -1.82
CA ALA A 329 0.15 -6.40 -1.84
C ALA A 329 0.55 -4.92 -1.85
N CYS A 330 -0.25 -4.12 -2.54
CA CYS A 330 -0.19 -2.66 -2.47
C CYS A 330 -1.58 -2.06 -2.73
N GLY A 331 -1.74 -0.77 -2.46
CA GLY A 331 -3.05 -0.14 -2.58
C GLY A 331 -2.98 1.29 -3.10
N ASN A 332 -4.10 1.76 -3.68
CA ASN A 332 -4.27 3.12 -4.17
C ASN A 332 -5.21 3.97 -3.30
N GLY A 333 -5.60 3.45 -2.13
CA GLY A 333 -6.55 4.10 -1.22
C GLY A 333 -8.01 3.71 -1.45
N LEU A 334 -8.35 3.10 -2.58
CA LEU A 334 -9.67 2.55 -2.88
C LEU A 334 -9.63 1.03 -3.00
N ARG A 335 -8.59 0.54 -3.68
CA ARG A 335 -8.33 -0.87 -3.93
C ARG A 335 -7.05 -1.31 -3.25
N VAL A 336 -7.04 -2.55 -2.81
CA VAL A 336 -5.81 -3.30 -2.55
C VAL A 336 -5.73 -4.41 -3.57
N VAL A 337 -4.56 -4.56 -4.18
CA VAL A 337 -4.25 -5.66 -5.09
C VAL A 337 -3.35 -6.66 -4.39
N PHE A 338 -3.52 -7.94 -4.71
CA PHE A 338 -2.69 -9.06 -4.26
C PHE A 338 -2.08 -9.72 -5.50
N CYS A 339 -0.75 -9.77 -5.56
CA CYS A 339 0.01 -10.08 -6.76
C CYS A 339 0.77 -11.41 -6.62
N GLY A 340 0.59 -12.33 -7.56
CA GLY A 340 1.35 -13.57 -7.69
C GLY A 340 1.34 -14.47 -6.45
N GLY A 341 2.50 -15.03 -6.11
CA GLY A 341 2.69 -15.94 -4.97
C GLY A 341 2.79 -17.41 -5.38
N GLU A 342 2.62 -18.29 -4.40
CA GLU A 342 2.66 -19.75 -4.57
C GLU A 342 1.37 -20.37 -4.04
N ASP A 343 0.76 -21.27 -4.81
CA ASP A 343 -0.43 -22.02 -4.38
C ASP A 343 -0.08 -23.20 -3.44
N SER A 344 -1.09 -23.84 -2.88
CA SER A 344 -0.93 -25.00 -1.98
C SER A 344 -0.26 -26.21 -2.62
N SER A 345 -0.08 -26.23 -3.94
CA SER A 345 0.60 -27.28 -4.70
C SER A 345 2.04 -26.93 -5.06
N GLY A 346 2.51 -25.73 -4.69
CA GLY A 346 3.85 -25.23 -5.02
C GLY A 346 3.96 -24.59 -6.40
N ASN A 347 2.83 -24.32 -7.08
CA ASN A 347 2.87 -23.64 -8.36
C ASN A 347 2.97 -22.14 -8.16
N LYS A 348 3.86 -21.50 -8.92
CA LYS A 348 3.99 -20.04 -8.92
C LYS A 348 2.88 -19.41 -9.73
N LEU A 349 2.35 -18.29 -9.25
CA LEU A 349 1.19 -17.61 -9.79
C LEU A 349 1.60 -16.29 -10.44
N ASN A 350 0.87 -15.87 -11.47
CA ASN A 350 0.97 -14.55 -12.09
C ASN A 350 -0.32 -13.73 -11.93
N GLU A 351 -1.33 -14.27 -11.28
CA GLU A 351 -2.61 -13.61 -11.10
C GLU A 351 -2.49 -12.40 -10.20
N VAL A 352 -3.15 -11.31 -10.57
CA VAL A 352 -3.38 -10.13 -9.78
C VAL A 352 -4.87 -10.04 -9.49
N GLU A 353 -5.23 -10.05 -8.23
CA GLU A 353 -6.61 -9.90 -7.78
C GLU A 353 -6.77 -8.70 -6.87
N TYR A 354 -7.97 -8.14 -6.77
CA TYR A 354 -8.21 -6.94 -5.98
C TYR A 354 -9.44 -7.03 -5.09
N ILE A 355 -9.43 -6.20 -4.06
CA ILE A 355 -10.60 -5.88 -3.22
C ILE A 355 -10.84 -4.37 -3.21
N THR A 356 -12.05 -3.95 -2.88
CA THR A 356 -12.38 -2.57 -2.52
C THR A 356 -12.28 -2.42 -1.01
N VAL A 357 -11.32 -1.64 -0.51
CA VAL A 357 -10.90 -1.64 0.92
C VAL A 357 -12.04 -1.40 1.90
N GLN A 358 -12.98 -0.51 1.57
CA GLN A 358 -14.07 -0.14 2.48
C GLN A 358 -15.30 -1.07 2.40
N THR A 359 -15.31 -2.01 1.44
CA THR A 359 -16.44 -2.94 1.25
C THR A 359 -15.97 -4.39 1.44
N THR A 360 -16.37 -5.03 2.53
CA THR A 360 -16.03 -6.44 2.79
C THR A 360 -16.59 -7.36 1.71
N GLY A 361 -15.83 -8.37 1.34
CA GLY A 361 -16.16 -9.35 0.31
C GLY A 361 -14.93 -9.98 -0.30
N ASN A 362 -15.15 -10.97 -1.15
CA ASN A 362 -14.07 -11.73 -1.76
C ASN A 362 -13.35 -10.93 -2.85
N ALA A 363 -12.08 -11.25 -3.05
CA ALA A 363 -11.27 -10.68 -4.11
C ALA A 363 -11.81 -11.06 -5.51
N THR A 364 -11.51 -10.21 -6.46
CA THR A 364 -11.88 -10.39 -7.87
C THR A 364 -10.62 -10.32 -8.71
N ASP A 365 -10.52 -11.16 -9.73
CA ASP A 365 -9.46 -11.16 -10.71
C ASP A 365 -9.37 -9.78 -11.42
N LEU A 366 -8.15 -9.26 -11.57
CA LEU A 366 -7.89 -7.98 -12.22
C LEU A 366 -7.14 -8.14 -13.53
N CYS A 367 -5.97 -8.76 -13.48
CA CYS A 367 -5.05 -8.91 -14.61
C CYS A 367 -3.95 -9.93 -14.26
N ASP A 368 -2.95 -10.07 -15.14
CA ASP A 368 -1.78 -10.93 -14.90
C ASP A 368 -0.48 -10.13 -14.85
N LEU A 369 0.45 -10.57 -14.01
CA LEU A 369 1.86 -10.21 -14.10
C LEU A 369 2.46 -10.79 -15.38
N ALA A 370 3.56 -10.20 -15.85
CA ALA A 370 4.26 -10.69 -17.03
C ALA A 370 4.81 -12.12 -16.83
N TYR A 371 5.10 -12.48 -15.59
CA TYR A 371 5.65 -13.78 -15.21
C TYR A 371 5.05 -14.28 -13.89
N ALA A 372 4.94 -15.59 -13.75
CA ALA A 372 4.62 -16.21 -12.49
C ALA A 372 5.81 -16.04 -11.51
N GLY A 373 5.52 -15.74 -10.26
CA GLY A 373 6.57 -15.51 -9.25
C GLY A 373 6.06 -15.55 -7.83
N GLU A 374 6.99 -15.68 -6.92
CA GLU A 374 6.80 -15.66 -5.47
C GLU A 374 7.71 -14.64 -4.80
N SER A 375 7.61 -14.49 -3.48
CA SER A 375 8.45 -13.60 -2.68
C SER A 375 8.42 -12.14 -3.19
N ILE A 376 7.22 -11.65 -3.36
CA ILE A 376 6.92 -10.45 -4.13
C ILE A 376 7.06 -9.18 -3.29
N GLY A 377 7.87 -8.25 -3.76
CA GLY A 377 7.85 -6.84 -3.34
C GLY A 377 6.82 -6.05 -4.14
N CYS A 378 5.91 -5.36 -3.45
CA CYS A 378 4.87 -4.58 -4.11
C CYS A 378 4.71 -3.21 -3.45
N CYS A 379 4.63 -2.16 -4.26
CA CYS A 379 4.33 -0.80 -3.79
C CYS A 379 3.53 -0.04 -4.86
N ALA A 380 2.96 1.10 -4.50
CA ALA A 380 2.12 1.86 -5.40
C ALA A 380 2.37 3.37 -5.28
N GLY A 381 2.09 4.10 -6.37
CA GLY A 381 2.17 5.55 -6.43
C GLY A 381 1.54 6.13 -7.68
N ALA A 382 1.70 7.44 -7.89
CA ALA A 382 1.10 8.14 -9.00
C ALA A 382 1.82 7.85 -10.33
N ALA A 383 1.05 7.64 -11.38
CA ALA A 383 1.57 7.44 -12.73
C ALA A 383 2.05 8.75 -13.37
N SER A 384 1.55 9.90 -12.92
CA SER A 384 1.95 11.24 -13.39
C SER A 384 1.36 12.32 -12.48
#